data_b9f66a77d50000fca5209dbef7748003
#
_entry.id   b9f66a77d50000fca5209dbef7748003
#
_cell.length_a   1.000
_cell.length_b   1.000
_cell.length_c   1.000
_cell.angle_alpha   90.00
_cell.angle_beta   90.00
_cell.angle_gamma   90.00
#
_symmetry.space_group_name_H-M   'P 1'
#
loop_
_entity.id
_entity.type
_entity.pdbx_description
1 polymer ?
#
loop_
_entity_poly.entity_id
_entity_poly.type
_entity_poly.pdbx_seq_one_letter_code
_entity_poly.pdbx_strand_id
1 'polypeptide(L)'
;MALEVLSQEGRAKIQIEYLAQRLGVTKGSFYAHFSGRKEFIISVAAYWADTLTVNALNKLSTAEGKAEERLLLLMQTIKNHQLGKYDIVMRAWALDEPLVAEQVEKVDQIRFEYIKSLFTEMGFKGAELEMRSMVFQAYHSLSYALKGTFFEENRLKHENLRHQFFIQKTDEA
;
A
#
# COMPACT_ATOMS: atom_id res chain seq x y z
N MET A 1 5.26 -9.76 11.29
CA MET A 1 5.58 -11.15 10.91
C MET A 1 4.59 -11.74 9.90
N ALA A 2 3.25 -11.85 10.14
CA ALA A 2 2.32 -12.47 9.18
C ALA A 2 2.40 -11.86 7.77
N LEU A 3 2.41 -10.53 7.64
CA LEU A 3 2.60 -9.85 6.35
C LEU A 3 3.96 -10.17 5.72
N GLU A 4 5.01 -10.35 6.51
CA GLU A 4 6.33 -10.70 6.01
C GLU A 4 6.34 -12.12 5.44
N VAL A 5 5.76 -13.08 6.17
CA VAL A 5 5.57 -14.47 5.69
C VAL A 5 4.73 -14.46 4.41
N LEU A 6 3.64 -13.68 4.38
CA LEU A 6 2.79 -13.54 3.20
C LEU A 6 3.59 -13.03 1.99
N SER A 7 4.45 -12.03 2.20
CA SER A 7 5.22 -11.41 1.12
C SER A 7 6.38 -12.25 0.60
N GLN A 8 6.99 -13.07 1.46
CA GLN A 8 8.18 -13.86 1.13
C GLN A 8 7.85 -15.32 0.74
N GLU A 9 6.87 -15.91 1.41
CA GLU A 9 6.59 -17.35 1.33
C GLU A 9 5.20 -17.65 0.75
N GLY A 10 4.38 -16.61 0.59
CA GLY A 10 3.05 -16.72 -0.01
C GLY A 10 1.95 -17.17 0.97
N ARG A 11 0.73 -17.13 0.47
CA ARG A 11 -0.50 -17.36 1.25
C ARG A 11 -0.59 -18.76 1.86
N ALA A 12 -0.04 -19.77 1.21
CA ALA A 12 -0.08 -21.16 1.72
C ALA A 12 0.59 -21.31 3.09
N LYS A 13 1.49 -20.39 3.45
CA LYS A 13 2.18 -20.35 4.74
C LYS A 13 1.44 -19.53 5.82
N ILE A 14 0.34 -18.89 5.48
CA ILE A 14 -0.52 -18.20 6.45
C ILE A 14 -1.42 -19.20 7.15
N GLN A 15 -0.78 -20.07 7.94
CA GLN A 15 -1.38 -21.12 8.76
C GLN A 15 -0.99 -20.89 10.22
N ILE A 16 -1.95 -21.06 11.13
CA ILE A 16 -1.78 -20.80 12.56
C ILE A 16 -0.60 -21.58 13.12
N GLU A 17 -0.51 -22.85 12.78
CA GLU A 17 0.55 -23.74 13.25
C GLU A 17 1.94 -23.27 12.80
N TYR A 18 2.06 -22.92 11.53
CA TYR A 18 3.31 -22.44 10.95
C TYR A 18 3.75 -21.11 11.59
N LEU A 19 2.82 -20.18 11.74
CA LEU A 19 3.11 -18.89 12.34
C LEU A 19 3.44 -18.98 13.83
N ALA A 20 2.75 -19.84 14.59
CA ALA A 20 3.03 -20.10 16.00
C ALA A 20 4.44 -20.70 16.17
N GLN A 21 4.80 -21.69 15.33
CA GLN A 21 6.14 -22.27 15.32
C GLN A 21 7.21 -21.21 15.03
N ARG A 22 6.99 -20.35 14.03
CA ARG A 22 7.94 -19.28 13.68
C ARG A 22 8.10 -18.22 14.76
N LEU A 23 7.06 -17.97 15.54
CA LEU A 23 7.08 -17.07 16.70
C LEU A 23 7.68 -17.71 17.96
N GLY A 24 7.92 -19.02 17.96
CA GLY A 24 8.34 -19.74 19.15
C GLY A 24 7.25 -19.79 20.23
N VAL A 25 5.98 -19.71 19.84
CA VAL A 25 4.83 -19.77 20.77
C VAL A 25 4.03 -21.05 20.56
N THR A 26 3.27 -21.44 21.60
CA THR A 26 2.38 -22.60 21.50
C THR A 26 1.13 -22.26 20.69
N LYS A 27 0.50 -23.26 20.11
CA LYS A 27 -0.81 -23.13 19.46
C LYS A 27 -1.88 -22.59 20.42
N GLY A 28 -1.83 -23.00 21.69
CA GLY A 28 -2.71 -22.49 22.75
C GLY A 28 -2.51 -21.00 23.00
N SER A 29 -1.26 -20.52 23.02
CA SER A 29 -0.96 -19.09 23.12
C SER A 29 -1.53 -18.29 21.95
N PHE A 30 -1.49 -18.85 20.72
CA PHE A 30 -2.11 -18.21 19.57
C PHE A 30 -3.63 -18.06 19.75
N TYR A 31 -4.32 -19.13 20.19
CA TYR A 31 -5.76 -19.11 20.41
C TYR A 31 -6.20 -18.30 21.64
N ALA A 32 -5.27 -17.91 22.52
CA ALA A 32 -5.55 -16.92 23.57
C ALA A 32 -5.71 -15.49 23.03
N HIS A 33 -5.16 -15.22 21.82
CA HIS A 33 -5.23 -13.92 21.17
C HIS A 33 -6.25 -13.86 20.04
N PHE A 34 -6.54 -14.98 19.38
CA PHE A 34 -7.45 -15.04 18.24
C PHE A 34 -8.43 -16.20 18.45
N SER A 35 -9.72 -15.89 18.44
CA SER A 35 -10.78 -16.91 18.59
C SER A 35 -10.83 -17.95 17.45
N GLY A 36 -10.11 -17.67 16.35
CA GLY A 36 -10.00 -18.57 15.21
C GLY A 36 -9.36 -17.90 13.98
N ARG A 37 -9.37 -18.69 12.88
CA ARG A 37 -8.76 -18.26 11.61
C ARG A 37 -9.38 -16.95 11.08
N LYS A 38 -10.68 -16.78 11.22
CA LYS A 38 -11.39 -15.59 10.72
C LYS A 38 -10.90 -14.32 11.41
N GLU A 39 -10.83 -14.32 12.73
CA GLU A 39 -10.35 -13.16 13.50
C GLU A 39 -8.89 -12.86 13.19
N PHE A 40 -8.07 -13.89 13.05
CA PHE A 40 -6.68 -13.72 12.64
C PHE A 40 -6.56 -13.05 11.26
N ILE A 41 -7.32 -13.47 10.25
CA ILE A 41 -7.33 -12.86 8.92
C ILE A 41 -7.73 -11.38 8.99
N ILE A 42 -8.82 -11.08 9.70
CA ILE A 42 -9.27 -9.70 9.92
C ILE A 42 -8.16 -8.87 10.57
N SER A 43 -7.50 -9.40 11.59
CA SER A 43 -6.43 -8.70 12.31
C SER A 43 -5.20 -8.42 11.42
N VAL A 44 -4.83 -9.36 10.55
CA VAL A 44 -3.71 -9.15 9.60
C VAL A 44 -4.08 -8.09 8.57
N ALA A 45 -5.30 -8.14 8.02
CA ALA A 45 -5.76 -7.16 7.04
C ALA A 45 -5.93 -5.76 7.67
N ALA A 46 -6.48 -5.67 8.89
CA ALA A 46 -6.57 -4.43 9.63
C ALA A 46 -5.18 -3.84 9.95
N TYR A 47 -4.24 -4.67 10.41
CA TYR A 47 -2.87 -4.21 10.65
C TYR A 47 -2.22 -3.61 9.39
N TRP A 48 -2.39 -4.25 8.22
CA TRP A 48 -1.91 -3.71 6.96
C TRP A 48 -2.59 -2.37 6.63
N ALA A 49 -3.91 -2.29 6.76
CA ALA A 49 -4.68 -1.09 6.48
C ALA A 49 -4.28 0.07 7.43
N ASP A 50 -4.28 -0.17 8.74
CA ASP A 50 -4.03 0.86 9.74
C ASP A 50 -2.57 1.28 9.76
N THR A 51 -1.64 0.33 9.84
CA THR A 51 -0.22 0.61 10.04
C THR A 51 0.45 1.15 8.77
N LEU A 52 0.16 0.53 7.62
CA LEU A 52 0.84 0.88 6.36
C LEU A 52 0.07 1.89 5.50
N THR A 53 -1.15 2.25 5.88
CA THR A 53 -1.94 3.26 5.17
C THR A 53 -2.38 4.38 6.10
N VAL A 54 -3.30 4.13 7.01
CA VAL A 54 -3.92 5.20 7.81
C VAL A 54 -2.88 5.98 8.61
N ASN A 55 -2.00 5.30 9.34
CA ASN A 55 -0.96 5.95 10.13
C ASN A 55 0.09 6.68 9.27
N ALA A 56 0.42 6.13 8.10
CA ALA A 56 1.33 6.78 7.16
C ALA A 56 0.70 8.05 6.58
N LEU A 57 -0.54 7.99 6.13
CA LEU A 57 -1.26 9.15 5.59
C LEU A 57 -1.53 10.22 6.65
N ASN A 58 -1.85 9.86 7.88
CA ASN A 58 -2.01 10.81 8.98
C ASN A 58 -0.73 11.63 9.23
N LYS A 59 0.44 10.98 9.19
CA LYS A 59 1.73 11.67 9.30
C LYS A 59 1.99 12.61 8.11
N LEU A 60 1.63 12.16 6.91
CA LEU A 60 1.81 12.95 5.69
C LEU A 60 0.82 14.13 5.60
N SER A 61 -0.39 13.98 6.13
CA SER A 61 -1.41 15.05 6.13
C SER A 61 -1.05 16.21 7.06
N THR A 62 -0.21 15.96 8.09
CA THR A 62 0.30 16.98 9.01
C THR A 62 1.65 17.57 8.55
N ALA A 63 2.23 17.08 7.45
CA ALA A 63 3.47 17.61 6.91
C ALA A 63 3.26 19.02 6.36
N GLU A 64 4.16 19.92 6.72
CA GLU A 64 4.21 21.26 6.16
C GLU A 64 4.70 21.24 4.71
N GLY A 65 4.41 22.30 3.98
CA GLY A 65 4.86 22.46 2.59
C GLY A 65 3.74 22.41 1.56
N LYS A 66 4.12 22.67 0.31
CA LYS A 66 3.20 22.65 -0.83
C LYS A 66 2.75 21.23 -1.16
N ALA A 67 1.66 21.10 -1.87
CA ALA A 67 1.12 19.81 -2.28
C ALA A 67 2.13 18.97 -3.08
N GLU A 68 2.95 19.60 -3.93
CA GLU A 68 4.02 18.97 -4.70
C GLU A 68 5.08 18.33 -3.79
N GLU A 69 5.47 19.02 -2.72
CA GLU A 69 6.46 18.53 -1.74
C GLU A 69 5.90 17.37 -0.93
N ARG A 70 4.62 17.46 -0.54
CA ARG A 70 3.91 16.37 0.16
C ARG A 70 3.71 15.14 -0.73
N LEU A 71 3.50 15.33 -2.03
CA LEU A 71 3.44 14.24 -3.01
C LEU A 71 4.80 13.52 -3.10
N LEU A 72 5.90 14.29 -3.17
CA LEU A 72 7.25 13.72 -3.17
C LEU A 72 7.54 12.95 -1.88
N LEU A 73 7.15 13.50 -0.73
CA LEU A 73 7.30 12.82 0.56
C LEU A 73 6.50 11.50 0.63
N LEU A 74 5.29 11.48 0.05
CA LEU A 74 4.50 10.25 -0.10
C LEU A 74 5.24 9.22 -0.95
N MET A 75 5.77 9.62 -2.11
CA MET A 75 6.54 8.73 -2.99
C MET A 75 7.76 8.15 -2.27
N GLN A 76 8.49 8.98 -1.53
CA GLN A 76 9.65 8.57 -0.73
C GLN A 76 9.26 7.60 0.38
N THR A 77 8.15 7.86 1.06
CA THR A 77 7.63 6.98 2.12
C THR A 77 7.31 5.59 1.56
N ILE A 78 6.59 5.53 0.43
CA ILE A 78 6.25 4.27 -0.24
C ILE A 78 7.52 3.50 -0.64
N LYS A 79 8.50 4.18 -1.22
CA LYS A 79 9.75 3.60 -1.66
C LYS A 79 10.60 3.10 -0.48
N ASN A 80 10.86 3.94 0.50
CA ASN A 80 11.77 3.64 1.61
C ASN A 80 11.25 2.49 2.49
N HIS A 81 9.95 2.38 2.66
CA HIS A 81 9.31 1.28 3.39
C HIS A 81 8.87 0.11 2.50
N GLN A 82 9.13 0.19 1.18
CA GLN A 82 8.75 -0.84 0.20
C GLN A 82 7.28 -1.27 0.31
N LEU A 83 6.37 -0.32 0.55
CA LEU A 83 4.97 -0.61 0.90
C LEU A 83 4.25 -1.41 -0.19
N GLY A 84 4.57 -1.18 -1.46
CA GLY A 84 3.95 -1.89 -2.58
C GLY A 84 4.17 -3.40 -2.60
N LYS A 85 5.21 -3.92 -1.91
CA LYS A 85 5.38 -5.38 -1.79
C LYS A 85 4.25 -6.04 -0.99
N TYR A 86 3.73 -5.34 0.02
CA TYR A 86 2.59 -5.81 0.81
C TYR A 86 1.26 -5.65 0.06
N ASP A 87 1.13 -4.58 -0.73
CA ASP A 87 -0.06 -4.33 -1.54
C ASP A 87 -0.31 -5.48 -2.53
N ILE A 88 0.72 -5.94 -3.24
CA ILE A 88 0.60 -7.06 -4.20
C ILE A 88 0.09 -8.34 -3.53
N VAL A 89 0.61 -8.68 -2.36
CA VAL A 89 0.23 -9.93 -1.70
C VAL A 89 -1.14 -9.83 -1.03
N MET A 90 -1.52 -8.65 -0.54
CA MET A 90 -2.86 -8.41 -0.01
C MET A 90 -3.91 -8.46 -1.13
N ARG A 91 -3.63 -7.90 -2.30
CA ARG A 91 -4.52 -7.98 -3.48
C ARG A 91 -4.65 -9.41 -4.00
N ALA A 92 -3.55 -10.16 -4.06
CA ALA A 92 -3.61 -11.57 -4.41
C ALA A 92 -4.43 -12.40 -3.40
N TRP A 93 -4.35 -12.07 -2.12
CA TRP A 93 -5.15 -12.73 -1.08
C TRP A 93 -6.63 -12.35 -1.17
N ALA A 94 -6.93 -11.11 -1.51
CA ALA A 94 -8.30 -10.60 -1.69
C ALA A 94 -9.09 -11.33 -2.77
N LEU A 95 -8.42 -11.94 -3.76
CA LEU A 95 -9.10 -12.71 -4.81
C LEU A 95 -9.91 -13.90 -4.27
N ASP A 96 -9.49 -14.49 -3.15
CA ASP A 96 -10.10 -15.68 -2.60
C ASP A 96 -10.60 -15.48 -1.14
N GLU A 97 -10.39 -14.31 -0.54
CA GLU A 97 -10.74 -14.04 0.84
C GLU A 97 -11.54 -12.72 0.94
N PRO A 98 -12.88 -12.80 1.00
CA PRO A 98 -13.75 -11.62 1.03
C PRO A 98 -13.42 -10.63 2.16
N LEU A 99 -12.99 -11.12 3.32
CA LEU A 99 -12.61 -10.27 4.45
C LEU A 99 -11.38 -9.40 4.15
N VAL A 100 -10.48 -9.91 3.33
CA VAL A 100 -9.32 -9.15 2.85
C VAL A 100 -9.72 -8.20 1.73
N ALA A 101 -10.61 -8.63 0.82
CA ALA A 101 -11.11 -7.80 -0.27
C ALA A 101 -11.77 -6.51 0.24
N GLU A 102 -12.60 -6.63 1.27
CA GLU A 102 -13.23 -5.47 1.92
C GLU A 102 -12.20 -4.46 2.47
N GLN A 103 -11.10 -4.94 3.05
CA GLN A 103 -10.04 -4.05 3.54
C GLN A 103 -9.22 -3.43 2.40
N VAL A 104 -8.97 -4.17 1.33
CA VAL A 104 -8.28 -3.65 0.14
C VAL A 104 -9.09 -2.51 -0.49
N GLU A 105 -10.41 -2.69 -0.64
CA GLU A 105 -11.30 -1.66 -1.17
C GLU A 105 -11.27 -0.38 -0.32
N LYS A 106 -11.38 -0.51 1.01
CA LYS A 106 -11.30 0.63 1.95
C LYS A 106 -9.96 1.36 1.84
N VAL A 107 -8.87 0.62 1.80
CA VAL A 107 -7.51 1.19 1.67
C VAL A 107 -7.36 1.93 0.34
N ASP A 108 -7.86 1.36 -0.75
CA ASP A 108 -7.80 1.97 -2.07
C ASP A 108 -8.56 3.31 -2.09
N GLN A 109 -9.73 3.36 -1.49
CA GLN A 109 -10.52 4.58 -1.41
C GLN A 109 -9.83 5.65 -0.56
N ILE A 110 -9.34 5.30 0.63
CA ILE A 110 -8.63 6.25 1.52
C ILE A 110 -7.41 6.84 0.81
N ARG A 111 -6.60 6.01 0.15
CA ARG A 111 -5.42 6.46 -0.59
C ARG A 111 -5.79 7.33 -1.77
N PHE A 112 -6.81 6.94 -2.53
CA PHE A 112 -7.28 7.69 -3.69
C PHE A 112 -7.73 9.09 -3.31
N GLU A 113 -8.53 9.23 -2.27
CA GLU A 113 -9.01 10.53 -1.79
C GLU A 113 -7.84 11.42 -1.32
N TYR A 114 -6.85 10.86 -0.61
CA TYR A 114 -5.67 11.62 -0.21
C TYR A 114 -4.84 12.09 -1.43
N ILE A 115 -4.58 11.21 -2.38
CA ILE A 115 -3.84 11.53 -3.61
C ILE A 115 -4.61 12.60 -4.41
N LYS A 116 -5.91 12.43 -4.56
CA LYS A 116 -6.79 13.36 -5.26
C LYS A 116 -6.80 14.74 -4.59
N SER A 117 -6.75 14.81 -3.25
CA SER A 117 -6.67 16.09 -2.53
C SER A 117 -5.37 16.83 -2.87
N LEU A 118 -4.23 16.15 -2.93
CA LEU A 118 -2.95 16.76 -3.31
C LEU A 118 -2.98 17.32 -4.74
N PHE A 119 -3.48 16.55 -5.70
CA PHE A 119 -3.60 17.03 -7.09
C PHE A 119 -4.62 18.15 -7.22
N THR A 120 -5.69 18.17 -6.42
CA THR A 120 -6.64 19.27 -6.36
C THR A 120 -5.97 20.56 -5.87
N GLU A 121 -5.16 20.50 -4.81
CA GLU A 121 -4.39 21.64 -4.30
C GLU A 121 -3.37 22.17 -5.31
N MET A 122 -2.79 21.30 -6.15
CA MET A 122 -1.93 21.68 -7.27
C MET A 122 -2.70 22.37 -8.42
N GLY A 123 -4.05 22.37 -8.35
CA GLY A 123 -4.92 23.02 -9.33
C GLY A 123 -5.38 22.13 -10.49
N PHE A 124 -5.14 20.81 -10.44
CA PHE A 124 -5.71 19.88 -11.42
C PHE A 124 -7.22 19.74 -11.24
N LYS A 125 -7.97 19.55 -12.33
CA LYS A 125 -9.43 19.47 -12.32
C LYS A 125 -9.96 18.46 -13.34
N GLY A 126 -11.24 18.09 -13.18
CA GLY A 126 -11.96 17.23 -14.13
C GLY A 126 -11.27 15.91 -14.42
N ALA A 127 -11.29 15.49 -15.67
CA ALA A 127 -10.74 14.20 -16.11
C ALA A 127 -9.22 14.09 -15.88
N GLU A 128 -8.47 15.18 -15.97
CA GLU A 128 -7.03 15.18 -15.71
C GLU A 128 -6.73 14.86 -14.23
N LEU A 129 -7.47 15.46 -13.30
CA LEU A 129 -7.37 15.16 -11.86
C LEU A 129 -7.63 13.68 -11.58
N GLU A 130 -8.70 13.13 -12.12
CA GLU A 130 -9.08 11.73 -11.91
C GLU A 130 -8.04 10.77 -12.49
N MET A 131 -7.60 11.02 -13.72
CA MET A 131 -6.62 10.18 -14.39
C MET A 131 -5.28 10.21 -13.68
N ARG A 132 -4.76 11.37 -13.30
CA ARG A 132 -3.49 11.50 -12.55
C ARG A 132 -3.54 10.77 -11.22
N SER A 133 -4.64 10.92 -10.48
CA SER A 133 -4.83 10.25 -9.20
C SER A 133 -4.85 8.73 -9.36
N MET A 134 -5.56 8.24 -10.37
CA MET A 134 -5.65 6.80 -10.67
C MET A 134 -4.29 6.23 -11.11
N VAL A 135 -3.58 6.92 -12.03
CA VAL A 135 -2.27 6.46 -12.52
C VAL A 135 -1.24 6.47 -11.40
N PHE A 136 -1.24 7.51 -10.55
CA PHE A 136 -0.36 7.56 -9.38
C PHE A 136 -0.60 6.37 -8.45
N GLN A 137 -1.86 6.12 -8.06
CA GLN A 137 -2.21 5.02 -7.18
C GLN A 137 -1.87 3.66 -7.79
N ALA A 138 -2.26 3.43 -9.05
CA ALA A 138 -1.97 2.19 -9.75
C ALA A 138 -0.47 1.93 -9.84
N TYR A 139 0.33 2.93 -10.19
CA TYR A 139 1.79 2.79 -10.26
C TYR A 139 2.37 2.35 -8.91
N HIS A 140 2.04 3.05 -7.83
CA HIS A 140 2.63 2.78 -6.52
C HIS A 140 2.12 1.50 -5.87
N SER A 141 0.88 1.10 -6.14
CA SER A 141 0.32 -0.15 -5.61
C SER A 141 0.72 -1.39 -6.42
N LEU A 142 0.91 -1.26 -7.75
CA LEU A 142 1.05 -2.42 -8.65
C LEU A 142 2.45 -2.58 -9.25
N SER A 143 3.34 -1.58 -9.16
CA SER A 143 4.67 -1.66 -9.76
C SER A 143 5.52 -2.84 -9.24
N TYR A 144 5.23 -3.33 -8.04
CA TYR A 144 5.88 -4.51 -7.46
C TYR A 144 5.40 -5.84 -8.08
N ALA A 145 4.34 -5.84 -8.89
CA ALA A 145 3.94 -7.01 -9.69
C ALA A 145 4.90 -7.23 -10.88
N LEU A 146 5.54 -6.17 -11.36
CA LEU A 146 6.54 -6.25 -12.42
C LEU A 146 7.85 -6.81 -11.84
N LYS A 147 8.31 -7.94 -12.39
CA LYS A 147 9.48 -8.68 -11.89
C LYS A 147 10.68 -8.51 -12.81
N GLY A 148 11.86 -8.70 -12.26
CA GLY A 148 13.15 -8.63 -12.94
C GLY A 148 13.94 -7.39 -12.61
N THR A 149 15.26 -7.49 -12.75
CA THR A 149 16.25 -6.47 -12.33
C THR A 149 15.94 -5.09 -12.90
N PHE A 150 15.53 -5.02 -14.16
CA PHE A 150 15.17 -3.75 -14.81
C PHE A 150 14.06 -3.01 -14.03
N PHE A 151 12.97 -3.69 -13.69
CA PHE A 151 11.85 -3.06 -12.98
C PHE A 151 12.19 -2.73 -11.54
N GLU A 152 12.96 -3.58 -10.87
CA GLU A 152 13.42 -3.35 -9.49
C GLU A 152 14.32 -2.12 -9.40
N GLU A 153 15.30 -2.01 -10.30
CA GLU A 153 16.17 -0.85 -10.36
C GLU A 153 15.40 0.43 -10.72
N ASN A 154 14.47 0.38 -11.67
CA ASN A 154 13.70 1.55 -12.07
C ASN A 154 12.73 2.05 -10.99
N ARG A 155 12.22 1.18 -10.13
CA ARG A 155 11.44 1.63 -8.95
C ARG A 155 12.27 2.51 -8.02
N LEU A 156 13.57 2.23 -7.89
CA LEU A 156 14.47 2.96 -6.99
C LEU A 156 15.09 4.20 -7.65
N LYS A 157 15.29 4.15 -8.97
CA LYS A 157 15.85 5.23 -9.76
C LYS A 157 14.78 6.25 -10.19
N HIS A 158 15.24 7.38 -10.68
CA HIS A 158 14.42 8.39 -11.37
C HIS A 158 13.25 8.97 -10.57
N GLU A 159 13.37 9.06 -9.25
CA GLU A 159 12.32 9.57 -8.36
C GLU A 159 11.91 11.00 -8.74
N ASN A 160 12.87 11.89 -8.95
CA ASN A 160 12.60 13.28 -9.32
C ASN A 160 11.93 13.37 -10.70
N LEU A 161 12.37 12.56 -11.67
CA LEU A 161 11.73 12.52 -13.00
C LEU A 161 10.27 12.05 -12.89
N ARG A 162 10.02 11.01 -12.10
CA ARG A 162 8.68 10.50 -11.84
C ARG A 162 7.80 11.52 -11.13
N HIS A 163 8.36 12.24 -10.14
CA HIS A 163 7.66 13.33 -9.47
C HIS A 163 7.30 14.43 -10.46
N GLN A 164 8.24 14.89 -11.29
CA GLN A 164 7.97 15.88 -12.33
C GLN A 164 6.89 15.42 -13.30
N PHE A 165 6.90 14.15 -13.73
CA PHE A 165 5.85 13.59 -14.58
C PHE A 165 4.45 13.73 -13.97
N PHE A 166 4.31 13.56 -12.65
CA PHE A 166 3.02 13.69 -11.99
C PHE A 166 2.57 15.13 -11.77
N ILE A 167 3.49 16.06 -11.52
CA ILE A 167 3.13 17.45 -11.18
C ILE A 167 3.13 18.42 -12.39
N GLN A 168 3.75 18.04 -13.51
CA GLN A 168 3.78 18.86 -14.71
C GLN A 168 2.36 18.96 -15.32
N LYS A 169 1.86 20.19 -15.47
CA LYS A 169 0.58 20.43 -16.17
C LYS A 169 0.76 20.13 -17.65
N THR A 170 -0.23 19.49 -18.24
CA THR A 170 -0.34 19.43 -19.70
C THR A 170 -0.73 20.82 -20.18
N ASP A 171 0.03 21.38 -21.11
CA ASP A 171 -0.39 22.61 -21.79
C ASP A 171 -1.77 22.32 -22.41
N GLU A 172 -2.73 23.17 -22.12
CA GLU A 172 -4.06 23.08 -22.74
C GLU A 172 -3.88 23.15 -24.27
N ALA A 173 -4.19 22.05 -24.96
CA ALA A 173 -4.22 21.99 -26.42
C ALA A 173 -5.45 22.65 -26.97
#